data_36a1d7bebe42f331e76020fb4a6531b4
#
_entry.id   36a1d7bebe42f331e76020fb4a6531b4
#
_cell.length_a   1.000
_cell.length_b   1.000
_cell.length_c   1.000
_cell.angle_alpha   90.00
_cell.angle_beta   90.00
_cell.angle_gamma   90.00
#
_symmetry.space_group_name_H-M   'P 1'
#
loop_
_entity.id
_entity.type
_entity.pdbx_description
1 polymer ?
#
loop_
_entity_poly.entity_id
_entity_poly.type
_entity_poly.pdbx_seq_one_letter_code
_entity_poly.pdbx_strand_id
1 'polypeptide(L)'
;MRPEGVRLTDLAERSRITKQSVSEIVSDLEELGWVERVPDPADKRAKLVRLTPKGQKVQDAARAVFAEIEAEWGERIGKKKVTELRSTLEELSLLPPLVLDRAA
;
A
#
# COMPACT_ATOMS: atom_id res chain seq x y z
N MET A 1 -4.31 5.01 -2.31
CA MET A 1 -4.03 6.15 -1.39
C MET A 1 -4.98 7.29 -1.73
N ARG A 2 -5.53 7.95 -0.74
CA ARG A 2 -6.45 9.07 -0.96
C ARG A 2 -5.71 10.28 -1.54
N PRO A 3 -6.36 11.08 -2.41
CA PRO A 3 -5.71 12.26 -3.00
C PRO A 3 -5.17 13.26 -1.96
N GLU A 4 -5.88 13.44 -0.85
CA GLU A 4 -5.44 14.32 0.24
C GLU A 4 -4.27 13.77 1.04
N GLY A 5 -4.05 12.46 0.97
CA GLY A 5 -2.99 11.78 1.70
C GLY A 5 -3.49 10.96 2.88
N VAL A 6 -2.57 10.26 3.52
CA VAL A 6 -2.83 9.44 4.72
C VAL A 6 -1.77 9.73 5.78
N ARG A 7 -2.13 9.55 7.04
CA ARG A 7 -1.20 9.71 8.16
C ARG A 7 -0.24 8.52 8.24
N LEU A 8 0.99 8.78 8.71
CA LEU A 8 1.98 7.72 8.93
C LEU A 8 1.47 6.62 9.85
N THR A 9 0.73 6.98 10.89
CA THR A 9 0.14 6.01 11.82
C THR A 9 -0.81 5.06 11.11
N ASP A 10 -1.65 5.59 10.21
CA ASP A 10 -2.58 4.78 9.43
C ASP A 10 -1.86 3.85 8.46
N LEU A 11 -0.79 4.33 7.83
CA LEU A 11 0.04 3.50 6.96
C LEU A 11 0.69 2.37 7.73
N ALA A 12 1.22 2.66 8.93
CA ALA A 12 1.83 1.65 9.78
C ALA A 12 0.84 0.57 10.19
N GLU A 13 -0.36 0.95 10.59
CA GLU A 13 -1.42 0.02 10.96
C GLU A 13 -1.82 -0.88 9.80
N ARG A 14 -2.03 -0.30 8.61
CA ARG A 14 -2.40 -1.06 7.41
C ARG A 14 -1.30 -2.00 6.94
N SER A 15 -0.06 -1.56 7.02
CA SER A 15 1.10 -2.33 6.57
C SER A 15 1.59 -3.34 7.60
N ARG A 16 1.12 -3.22 8.84
CA ARG A 16 1.49 -4.09 9.96
C ARG A 16 2.99 -4.07 10.24
N ILE A 17 3.60 -2.91 10.04
CA ILE A 17 5.00 -2.64 10.37
C ILE A 17 5.06 -1.47 11.33
N THR A 18 6.21 -1.28 11.97
CA THR A 18 6.37 -0.20 12.94
C THR A 18 6.27 1.18 12.30
N LYS A 19 5.83 2.16 13.07
CA LYS A 19 5.78 3.56 12.62
C LYS A 19 7.17 4.04 12.18
N GLN A 20 8.21 3.64 12.89
CA GLN A 20 9.59 4.00 12.54
C GLN A 20 9.99 3.45 11.17
N SER A 21 9.69 2.18 10.90
CA SER A 21 9.98 1.56 9.61
C SER A 21 9.22 2.24 8.47
N VAL A 22 7.94 2.56 8.68
CA VAL A 22 7.15 3.30 7.69
C VAL A 22 7.74 4.68 7.44
N SER A 23 8.16 5.37 8.50
CA SER A 23 8.78 6.70 8.38
C SER A 23 10.06 6.66 7.54
N GLU A 24 10.89 5.63 7.72
CA GLU A 24 12.10 5.44 6.93
C GLU A 24 11.79 5.19 5.46
N ILE A 25 10.82 4.31 5.18
CA ILE A 25 10.37 4.03 3.81
C ILE A 25 9.84 5.29 3.15
N VAL A 26 9.00 6.04 3.85
CA VAL A 26 8.44 7.30 3.34
C VAL A 26 9.54 8.31 3.03
N SER A 27 10.56 8.41 3.90
CA SER A 27 11.70 9.30 3.65
C SER A 27 12.45 8.93 2.39
N ASP A 28 12.67 7.64 2.15
CA ASP A 28 13.30 7.16 0.91
C ASP A 28 12.46 7.49 -0.32
N LEU A 29 11.15 7.33 -0.22
CA LEU A 29 10.23 7.66 -1.31
C LEU A 29 10.16 9.16 -1.56
N GLU A 30 10.29 9.99 -0.52
CA GLU A 30 10.38 11.44 -0.68
C GLU A 30 11.63 11.84 -1.46
N GLU A 31 12.77 11.22 -1.16
CA GLU A 31 14.01 11.46 -1.89
C GLU A 31 13.89 11.13 -3.37
N LEU A 32 13.14 10.07 -3.69
CA LEU A 32 12.84 9.70 -5.08
C LEU A 32 11.84 10.65 -5.74
N GLY A 33 11.18 11.49 -4.96
CA GLY A 33 10.15 12.40 -5.47
C GLY A 33 8.80 11.74 -5.74
N TRP A 34 8.56 10.55 -5.18
CA TRP A 34 7.32 9.80 -5.40
C TRP A 34 6.22 10.15 -4.42
N VAL A 35 6.58 10.60 -3.23
CA VAL A 35 5.64 11.05 -2.21
C VAL A 35 6.09 12.39 -1.64
N GLU A 36 5.16 13.09 -0.99
CA GLU A 36 5.45 14.31 -0.26
C GLU A 36 4.66 14.32 1.05
N ARG A 37 5.21 15.00 2.05
CA ARG A 37 4.53 15.23 3.31
C ARG A 37 3.91 16.61 3.26
N VAL A 38 2.63 16.70 3.58
CA VAL A 38 1.88 17.95 3.60
C VAL A 38 1.18 18.12 4.94
N PRO A 39 0.93 19.36 5.39
CA PRO A 39 0.18 19.57 6.61
C PRO A 39 -1.21 18.98 6.53
N ASP A 40 -1.67 18.38 7.64
CA ASP A 40 -3.04 17.91 7.76
C ASP A 40 -3.95 19.11 8.02
N PRO A 41 -4.95 19.39 7.14
CA PRO A 41 -5.87 20.50 7.36
C PRO A 41 -6.67 20.39 8.66
N ALA A 42 -6.91 19.16 9.13
CA ALA A 42 -7.68 18.90 10.34
C ALA A 42 -6.85 19.02 11.62
N ASP A 43 -5.53 18.86 11.51
CA ASP A 43 -4.63 18.94 12.67
C ASP A 43 -3.26 19.45 12.23
N LYS A 44 -2.95 20.70 12.58
CA LYS A 44 -1.70 21.36 12.20
C LYS A 44 -0.44 20.68 12.74
N ARG A 45 -0.58 19.82 13.75
CA ARG A 45 0.54 19.06 14.33
C ARG A 45 0.88 17.80 13.53
N ALA A 46 -0.06 17.34 12.74
CA ALA A 46 0.09 16.12 11.97
C ALA A 46 0.44 16.43 10.52
N LYS A 47 1.05 15.47 9.85
CA LYS A 47 1.32 15.54 8.43
C LYS A 47 0.69 14.36 7.72
N LEU A 48 0.27 14.60 6.49
CA LEU A 48 -0.22 13.58 5.57
C LEU A 48 0.86 13.24 4.58
N VAL A 49 0.92 11.97 4.19
CA VAL A 49 1.78 11.48 3.11
C VAL A 49 0.88 11.29 1.89
N ARG A 50 1.25 11.87 0.78
CA ARG A 50 0.51 11.71 -0.47
C ARG A 50 1.44 11.49 -1.64
N LEU A 51 0.91 10.89 -2.70
CA LEU A 51 1.64 10.71 -3.95
C LEU A 51 1.84 12.05 -4.64
N THR A 52 3.04 12.24 -5.18
CA THR A 52 3.29 13.34 -6.14
C THR A 52 2.80 12.90 -7.53
N PRO A 53 2.72 13.81 -8.51
CA PRO A 53 2.44 13.41 -9.89
C PRO A 53 3.39 12.33 -10.41
N LYS A 54 4.67 12.40 -10.04
CA LYS A 54 5.65 11.36 -10.38
C LYS A 54 5.32 10.03 -9.72
N GLY A 55 4.96 10.05 -8.43
CA GLY A 55 4.55 8.85 -7.70
C GLY A 55 3.29 8.24 -8.26
N GLN A 56 2.34 9.07 -8.69
CA GLN A 56 1.12 8.59 -9.33
C GLN A 56 1.43 7.82 -10.62
N LYS A 57 2.37 8.32 -11.42
CA LYS A 57 2.80 7.63 -12.64
C LYS A 57 3.44 6.28 -12.33
N VAL A 58 4.26 6.21 -11.28
CA VAL A 58 4.87 4.96 -10.83
C VAL A 58 3.79 3.96 -10.39
N GLN A 59 2.81 4.42 -9.64
CA GLN A 59 1.70 3.58 -9.19
C GLN A 59 0.88 3.06 -10.38
N ASP A 60 0.58 3.92 -11.34
CA ASP A 60 -0.17 3.53 -12.53
C ASP A 60 0.59 2.49 -13.36
N ALA A 61 1.90 2.66 -13.51
CA ALA A 61 2.77 1.70 -14.20
C ALA A 61 2.77 0.35 -13.47
N ALA A 62 2.86 0.35 -12.14
CA ALA A 62 2.80 -0.87 -11.34
C ALA A 62 1.46 -1.59 -11.50
N ARG A 63 0.36 -0.86 -11.50
CA ARG A 63 -0.97 -1.45 -11.72
C ARG A 63 -1.09 -2.10 -13.09
N ALA A 64 -0.53 -1.47 -14.12
CA ALA A 64 -0.53 -2.03 -15.47
C ALA A 64 0.23 -3.36 -15.52
N VAL A 65 1.39 -3.43 -14.87
CA VAL A 65 2.18 -4.66 -14.81
C VAL A 65 1.42 -5.76 -14.06
N PHE A 66 0.79 -5.45 -12.94
CA PHE A 66 -0.01 -6.43 -12.20
C PHE A 66 -1.19 -6.94 -13.02
N ALA A 67 -1.84 -6.06 -13.77
CA ALA A 67 -2.93 -6.47 -14.66
C ALA A 67 -2.46 -7.44 -15.75
N GLU A 68 -1.28 -7.22 -16.33
CA GLU A 68 -0.68 -8.12 -17.30
C GLU A 68 -0.36 -9.49 -16.70
N ILE A 69 0.19 -9.52 -15.48
CA ILE A 69 0.49 -10.76 -14.77
C ILE A 69 -0.78 -11.54 -14.50
N GLU A 70 -1.82 -10.88 -14.02
CA GLU A 70 -3.10 -11.54 -13.74
C GLU A 70 -3.76 -12.08 -15.02
N ALA A 71 -3.67 -11.34 -16.12
CA ALA A 71 -4.18 -11.79 -17.41
C ALA A 71 -3.44 -13.05 -17.87
N GLU A 72 -2.13 -13.09 -17.73
CA GLU A 72 -1.33 -14.27 -18.07
C GLU A 72 -1.69 -15.47 -17.19
N TRP A 73 -1.84 -15.26 -15.90
CA TRP A 73 -2.28 -16.32 -15.00
C TRP A 73 -3.67 -16.82 -15.37
N GLY A 74 -4.57 -15.90 -15.77
CA GLY A 74 -5.91 -16.27 -16.22
C GLY A 74 -5.90 -17.18 -17.45
N GLU A 75 -4.95 -16.99 -18.35
CA GLU A 75 -4.76 -17.87 -19.50
C GLU A 75 -4.27 -19.24 -19.10
N ARG A 76 -3.43 -19.33 -18.08
CA ARG A 76 -2.83 -20.59 -17.63
C ARG A 76 -3.73 -21.44 -16.74
N ILE A 77 -4.42 -20.82 -15.80
CA ILE A 77 -5.21 -21.52 -14.78
C ILE A 77 -6.71 -21.20 -14.83
N GLY A 78 -7.11 -20.24 -15.67
CA GLY A 78 -8.48 -19.79 -15.80
C GLY A 78 -8.78 -18.51 -15.03
N LYS A 79 -9.56 -17.64 -15.65
CA LYS A 79 -9.94 -16.34 -15.05
C LYS A 79 -10.68 -16.49 -13.72
N LYS A 80 -11.52 -17.52 -13.62
CA LYS A 80 -12.29 -17.78 -12.41
C LYS A 80 -11.39 -18.01 -11.20
N LYS A 81 -10.36 -18.84 -11.35
CA LYS A 81 -9.42 -19.11 -10.27
C LYS A 81 -8.62 -17.88 -9.85
N VAL A 82 -8.22 -17.06 -10.81
CA VAL A 82 -7.50 -15.80 -10.51
C VAL A 82 -8.41 -14.84 -9.76
N THR A 83 -9.67 -14.72 -10.16
CA THR A 83 -10.65 -13.87 -9.47
C THR A 83 -10.90 -14.38 -8.05
N GLU A 84 -11.03 -15.66 -7.86
CA GLU A 84 -11.19 -16.28 -6.54
C GLU A 84 -9.97 -16.03 -5.63
N LEU A 85 -8.77 -16.15 -6.20
CA LEU A 85 -7.53 -15.89 -5.48
C LEU A 85 -7.49 -14.43 -4.99
N ARG A 86 -7.82 -13.49 -5.89
CA ARG A 86 -7.88 -12.08 -5.52
C ARG A 86 -8.87 -11.83 -4.39
N SER A 87 -10.08 -12.35 -4.50
CA SER A 87 -11.11 -12.20 -3.48
C SER A 87 -10.66 -12.78 -2.15
N THR A 88 -10.01 -13.94 -2.16
CA THR A 88 -9.48 -14.57 -0.95
C THR A 88 -8.39 -13.72 -0.30
N LEU A 89 -7.46 -13.17 -1.09
CA LEU A 89 -6.42 -12.30 -0.57
C LEU A 89 -7.00 -11.01 0.02
N GLU A 90 -8.01 -10.44 -0.61
CA GLU A 90 -8.71 -9.26 -0.09
C GLU A 90 -9.37 -9.55 1.25
N GLU A 91 -10.05 -10.70 1.38
CA GLU A 91 -10.62 -11.14 2.66
C GLU A 91 -9.56 -11.28 3.75
N LEU A 92 -8.43 -11.90 3.41
CA LEU A 92 -7.32 -12.06 4.36
C LEU A 92 -6.76 -10.70 4.81
N SER A 93 -6.70 -9.72 3.91
CA SER A 93 -6.20 -8.39 4.25
C SER A 93 -7.10 -7.62 5.22
N LEU A 94 -8.38 -7.99 5.30
CA LEU A 94 -9.34 -7.37 6.22
C LEU A 94 -9.35 -8.02 7.59
N LEU A 95 -8.75 -9.20 7.73
CA LEU A 95 -8.68 -9.89 9.02
C LEU A 95 -7.66 -9.22 9.95
N PRO A 96 -7.85 -9.30 11.27
CA PRO A 96 -6.85 -8.86 12.22
C PRO A 96 -5.52 -9.59 12.02
N PRO A 97 -4.39 -8.97 12.37
CA PRO A 97 -3.09 -9.64 12.29
C PRO A 97 -3.09 -10.94 13.08
N LEU A 98 -2.48 -11.98 12.50
CA LEU A 98 -2.25 -13.21 13.25
C LEU A 98 -1.19 -12.94 14.32
N VAL A 99 -1.52 -13.28 15.55
CA VAL A 99 -0.53 -13.31 16.63
C VAL A 99 0.03 -14.71 16.65
N LEU A 100 1.22 -14.85 16.08
CA LEU A 100 1.95 -16.11 16.15
C LEU A 100 2.75 -16.12 17.46
N ASP A 101 2.35 -16.98 18.38
CA ASP A 101 3.16 -17.24 19.56
C ASP A 101 4.34 -18.13 19.15
N ARG A 102 5.50 -17.48 19.01
CA ARG A 102 6.76 -18.17 18.72
C ARG A 102 7.57 -18.37 19.98
N ALA A 103 6.91 -18.73 21.04
CA ALA A 103 7.63 -19.12 22.24
C ALA A 103 8.54 -20.31 21.90
N ALA A 104 9.78 -20.01 21.72
CA ALA A 104 10.80 -21.02 21.46
C ALA A 104 11.32 -21.55 22.77
#